data_1176b71a9852d97da8c6a0cf29fde168
#
_entry.id   1176b71a9852d97da8c6a0cf29fde168
#
_cell.length_a   1.000
_cell.length_b   1.000
_cell.length_c   1.000
_cell.angle_alpha   90.00
_cell.angle_beta   90.00
_cell.angle_gamma   90.00
#
_symmetry.space_group_name_H-M   'P 1'
#
loop_
_entity.id
_entity.type
_entity.pdbx_description
1 polymer ?
#
loop_
_entity_poly.entity_id
_entity_poly.type
_entity_poly.pdbx_seq_one_letter_code
_entity_poly.pdbx_strand_id
1 'polypeptide(L)'
;RTSCGRQYMLPCQPSCAQGIINRIRDYHERGVMVMDRHINVPMTKEDTLSLKAGDYVYLTGTIYTARDAAHKRMDETLDKGGMLPFDIKNNIIYYMGPSPAREGRPIGSAGPTTASRMDKYTPRLLDMGMGAMIGKGKRSQAVMDAITRNQSVYFAAVGGAGAILSKCILSSEIIAYEDLGPEAIRKLRIKDFPVIVVVDSQGNNLYETAVKEYCRS
;
A
#
# COMPACT_ATOMS: atom_id res chain seq x y z
N ARG A 1 6.39 29.82 44.99
CA ARG A 1 7.17 28.62 44.61
C ARG A 1 6.16 27.65 44.04
N THR A 2 5.96 27.66 42.72
CA THR A 2 5.07 26.79 41.95
C THR A 2 5.92 25.84 41.11
N SER A 3 5.82 24.56 41.40
CA SER A 3 6.52 23.48 40.72
C SER A 3 5.87 23.22 39.38
N CYS A 4 6.64 23.44 38.32
CA CYS A 4 6.29 23.08 36.96
C CYS A 4 6.39 21.55 36.80
N GLY A 5 5.24 20.87 36.61
CA GLY A 5 5.19 19.45 36.33
C GLY A 5 5.69 19.16 34.92
N ARG A 6 6.80 18.44 34.79
CA ARG A 6 7.27 17.87 33.51
C ARG A 6 6.35 16.73 33.12
N GLN A 7 5.59 16.95 32.08
CA GLN A 7 4.87 15.90 31.36
C GLN A 7 5.89 15.02 30.63
N TYR A 8 6.13 13.83 31.13
CA TYR A 8 6.94 12.83 30.44
C TYR A 8 6.16 12.36 29.21
N MET A 9 6.62 12.75 28.03
CA MET A 9 6.25 12.07 26.78
C MET A 9 6.76 10.64 26.86
N LEU A 10 5.84 9.68 26.98
CA LEU A 10 6.16 8.27 26.83
C LEU A 10 6.64 8.03 25.38
N PRO A 11 7.74 7.31 25.17
CA PRO A 11 8.21 6.99 23.83
C PRO A 11 7.18 6.12 23.13
N CYS A 12 6.87 6.47 21.89
CA CYS A 12 6.02 5.70 21.00
C CYS A 12 6.56 4.26 20.90
N GLN A 13 5.83 3.29 21.42
CA GLN A 13 6.25 1.89 21.41
C GLN A 13 6.28 1.34 19.98
N PRO A 14 7.25 0.47 19.61
CA PRO A 14 7.39 -0.10 18.27
C PRO A 14 6.36 -1.20 17.96
N SER A 15 5.15 -1.12 18.50
CA SER A 15 4.28 -2.27 18.71
C SER A 15 3.25 -2.54 17.63
N CYS A 16 2.90 -1.58 16.76
CA CYS A 16 1.79 -1.83 15.81
C CYS A 16 2.18 -2.79 14.66
N ALA A 17 3.36 -2.62 14.08
CA ALA A 17 3.84 -3.51 13.01
C ALA A 17 4.20 -4.90 13.55
N GLN A 18 4.81 -4.96 14.74
CA GLN A 18 5.18 -6.22 15.38
C GLN A 18 3.94 -7.00 15.85
N GLY A 19 2.90 -6.32 16.30
CA GLY A 19 1.61 -6.92 16.66
C GLY A 19 0.93 -7.61 15.46
N ILE A 20 0.99 -6.98 14.27
CA ILE A 20 0.46 -7.56 13.05
C ILE A 20 1.26 -8.80 12.63
N ILE A 21 2.60 -8.75 12.71
CA ILE A 21 3.47 -9.89 12.39
C ILE A 21 3.24 -11.07 13.37
N ASN A 22 3.10 -10.78 14.65
CA ASN A 22 2.85 -11.81 15.67
C ASN A 22 1.46 -12.44 15.47
N ARG A 23 0.45 -11.67 15.07
CA ARG A 23 -0.89 -12.18 14.76
C ARG A 23 -0.89 -13.13 13.57
N ILE A 24 -0.11 -12.84 12.53
CA ILE A 24 0.06 -13.73 11.37
C ILE A 24 0.64 -15.09 11.84
N ARG A 25 1.60 -15.06 12.75
CA ARG A 25 2.19 -16.29 13.34
C ARG A 25 1.20 -17.03 14.24
N ASP A 26 0.47 -16.33 15.11
CA ASP A 26 -0.54 -16.91 16.01
C ASP A 26 -1.74 -17.50 15.24
N TYR A 27 -2.15 -16.91 14.11
CA TYR A 27 -3.18 -17.47 13.23
C TYR A 27 -2.72 -18.79 12.59
N HIS A 28 -1.46 -18.87 12.18
CA HIS A 28 -0.86 -20.10 11.64
C HIS A 28 -0.77 -21.20 12.71
N GLU A 29 -0.43 -20.84 13.95
CA GLU A 29 -0.28 -21.80 15.07
C GLU A 29 -1.62 -22.29 15.62
N ARG A 30 -2.70 -21.49 15.50
CA ARG A 30 -4.05 -21.84 15.99
C ARG A 30 -4.91 -22.60 14.99
N GLY A 31 -4.38 -22.96 13.80
CA GLY A 31 -5.11 -23.73 12.80
C GLY A 31 -6.34 -23.02 12.22
N VAL A 32 -6.45 -21.68 12.38
CA VAL A 32 -7.41 -20.89 11.64
C VAL A 32 -6.95 -20.90 10.18
N MET A 33 -7.68 -21.57 9.32
CA MET A 33 -7.45 -21.53 7.87
C MET A 33 -7.58 -20.09 7.39
N VAL A 34 -6.47 -19.35 7.39
CA VAL A 34 -6.36 -18.14 6.58
C VAL A 34 -6.34 -18.66 5.14
N MET A 35 -7.44 -18.53 4.44
CA MET A 35 -7.48 -18.88 3.02
C MET A 35 -6.56 -17.90 2.29
N ASP A 36 -5.39 -18.38 1.87
CA ASP A 36 -4.48 -17.63 1.00
C ASP A 36 -5.24 -17.25 -0.27
N ARG A 37 -5.50 -15.96 -0.43
CA ARG A 37 -6.24 -15.44 -1.58
C ARG A 37 -5.26 -15.03 -2.67
N HIS A 38 -5.35 -15.68 -3.81
CA HIS A 38 -4.58 -15.31 -5.00
C HIS A 38 -5.43 -14.46 -5.92
N ILE A 39 -4.96 -13.26 -6.25
CA ILE A 39 -5.66 -12.29 -7.09
C ILE A 39 -4.77 -11.89 -8.25
N ASN A 40 -5.34 -11.92 -9.45
CA ASN A 40 -4.70 -11.41 -10.65
C ASN A 40 -4.92 -9.90 -10.78
N VAL A 41 -3.90 -9.17 -11.22
CA VAL A 41 -3.97 -7.73 -11.47
C VAL A 41 -3.77 -7.43 -12.95
N PRO A 42 -4.58 -6.51 -13.53
CA PRO A 42 -5.55 -5.59 -12.93
C PRO A 42 -6.69 -6.30 -12.21
N MET A 43 -7.15 -5.73 -11.08
CA MET A 43 -8.21 -6.31 -10.25
C MET A 43 -9.59 -6.06 -10.88
N THR A 44 -10.48 -7.06 -10.80
CA THR A 44 -11.88 -6.84 -11.13
C THR A 44 -12.64 -6.16 -9.98
N LYS A 45 -13.86 -5.70 -10.25
CA LYS A 45 -14.70 -5.11 -9.20
C LYS A 45 -15.14 -6.18 -8.20
N GLU A 46 -15.39 -7.39 -8.66
CA GLU A 46 -15.71 -8.56 -7.83
C GLU A 46 -14.56 -8.88 -6.87
N ASP A 47 -13.30 -8.81 -7.35
CA ASP A 47 -12.13 -8.99 -6.51
C ASP A 47 -12.12 -7.97 -5.36
N THR A 48 -12.26 -6.66 -5.67
CA THR A 48 -12.23 -5.61 -4.64
C THR A 48 -13.36 -5.73 -3.63
N LEU A 49 -14.56 -6.09 -4.07
CA LEU A 49 -15.74 -6.26 -3.20
C LEU A 49 -15.65 -7.51 -2.31
N SER A 50 -14.93 -8.54 -2.77
CA SER A 50 -14.78 -9.79 -2.03
C SER A 50 -13.78 -9.71 -0.88
N LEU A 51 -12.88 -8.72 -0.90
CA LEU A 51 -11.80 -8.55 0.07
C LEU A 51 -12.31 -7.88 1.35
N LYS A 52 -11.79 -8.35 2.49
CA LYS A 52 -12.09 -7.80 3.83
C LYS A 52 -10.83 -7.34 4.53
N ALA A 53 -10.95 -6.31 5.36
CA ALA A 53 -9.85 -5.84 6.19
C ALA A 53 -9.30 -6.99 7.06
N GLY A 54 -8.00 -7.27 6.93
CA GLY A 54 -7.30 -8.38 7.57
C GLY A 54 -6.99 -9.56 6.64
N ASP A 55 -7.58 -9.63 5.45
CA ASP A 55 -7.27 -10.69 4.49
C ASP A 55 -5.80 -10.62 4.06
N TYR A 56 -5.17 -11.80 3.99
CA TYR A 56 -3.85 -11.98 3.41
C TYR A 56 -3.99 -12.34 1.92
N VAL A 57 -3.29 -11.61 1.06
CA VAL A 57 -3.49 -11.69 -0.39
C VAL A 57 -2.15 -11.80 -1.11
N TYR A 58 -2.10 -12.68 -2.11
CA TYR A 58 -1.00 -12.79 -3.05
C TYR A 58 -1.40 -12.21 -4.41
N LEU A 59 -0.74 -11.14 -4.82
CA LEU A 59 -1.02 -10.46 -6.09
C LEU A 59 -0.11 -10.99 -7.18
N THR A 60 -0.67 -11.30 -8.35
CA THR A 60 0.08 -11.71 -9.54
C THR A 60 -0.36 -10.91 -10.75
N GLY A 61 0.59 -10.37 -11.52
CA GLY A 61 0.30 -9.61 -12.74
C GLY A 61 1.11 -8.33 -12.87
N THR A 62 0.49 -7.23 -13.29
CA THR A 62 1.16 -5.94 -13.52
C THR A 62 0.69 -4.88 -12.52
N ILE A 63 1.63 -4.21 -11.86
CA ILE A 63 1.36 -3.03 -11.02
C ILE A 63 2.28 -1.88 -11.41
N TYR A 64 1.95 -0.67 -10.97
CA TYR A 64 2.75 0.53 -11.24
C TYR A 64 3.31 1.09 -9.94
N THR A 65 4.49 1.75 -10.01
CA THR A 65 5.03 2.47 -8.86
C THR A 65 4.87 3.96 -9.06
N ALA A 66 4.49 4.66 -8.00
CA ALA A 66 4.55 6.12 -7.95
C ALA A 66 4.69 6.58 -6.50
N ARG A 67 5.54 7.60 -6.28
CA ARG A 67 5.72 8.26 -5.00
C ARG A 67 5.37 9.75 -5.11
N ASP A 68 5.83 10.54 -4.16
CA ASP A 68 5.49 11.94 -3.98
C ASP A 68 5.66 12.78 -5.24
N ALA A 69 6.87 12.77 -5.84
CA ALA A 69 7.18 13.58 -7.01
C ALA A 69 6.39 13.12 -8.24
N ALA A 70 6.24 11.79 -8.43
CA ALA A 70 5.43 11.26 -9.52
C ALA A 70 3.95 11.60 -9.37
N HIS A 71 3.38 11.49 -8.15
CA HIS A 71 2.00 11.89 -7.90
C HIS A 71 1.76 13.37 -8.16
N LYS A 72 2.68 14.24 -7.69
CA LYS A 72 2.60 15.67 -7.97
C LYS A 72 2.57 15.94 -9.48
N ARG A 73 3.47 15.32 -10.24
CA ARG A 73 3.55 15.52 -11.69
C ARG A 73 2.33 14.97 -12.43
N MET A 74 1.79 13.82 -11.99
CA MET A 74 0.52 13.30 -12.51
C MET A 74 -0.62 14.27 -12.28
N ASP A 75 -0.74 14.83 -11.09
CA ASP A 75 -1.77 15.79 -10.72
C ASP A 75 -1.68 17.08 -11.55
N GLU A 76 -0.46 17.65 -11.68
CA GLU A 76 -0.20 18.81 -12.54
C GLU A 76 -0.51 18.53 -14.02
N THR A 77 -0.30 17.30 -14.49
CA THR A 77 -0.63 16.89 -15.85
C THR A 77 -2.14 16.86 -16.05
N LEU A 78 -2.88 16.32 -15.09
CA LEU A 78 -4.34 16.26 -15.11
C LEU A 78 -4.97 17.67 -15.01
N ASP A 79 -4.36 18.59 -14.25
CA ASP A 79 -4.82 19.99 -14.14
C ASP A 79 -4.71 20.73 -15.48
N LYS A 80 -3.74 20.35 -16.30
CA LYS A 80 -3.54 20.89 -17.66
C LYS A 80 -4.38 20.16 -18.73
N GLY A 81 -5.27 19.23 -18.31
CA GLY A 81 -6.08 18.42 -19.23
C GLY A 81 -5.29 17.33 -19.97
N GLY A 82 -4.07 17.00 -19.51
CA GLY A 82 -3.26 15.92 -20.07
C GLY A 82 -3.70 14.55 -19.57
N MET A 83 -3.08 13.49 -20.12
CA MET A 83 -3.34 12.11 -19.76
C MET A 83 -2.24 11.55 -18.85
N LEU A 84 -2.62 10.59 -18.01
CA LEU A 84 -1.66 9.81 -17.23
C LEU A 84 -0.77 8.95 -18.16
N PRO A 85 0.48 8.64 -17.75
CA PRO A 85 1.40 7.85 -18.58
C PRO A 85 1.06 6.35 -18.65
N PHE A 86 0.00 5.92 -17.95
CA PHE A 86 -0.53 4.55 -17.98
C PHE A 86 -2.03 4.57 -17.70
N ASP A 87 -2.71 3.51 -18.11
CA ASP A 87 -4.12 3.33 -17.76
C ASP A 87 -4.24 3.06 -16.25
N ILE A 88 -5.00 3.94 -15.55
CA ILE A 88 -5.21 3.83 -14.11
C ILE A 88 -6.35 2.90 -13.74
N LYS A 89 -7.29 2.65 -14.69
CA LYS A 89 -8.52 1.92 -14.40
C LYS A 89 -8.23 0.48 -13.98
N ASN A 90 -8.74 0.11 -12.81
CA ASN A 90 -8.55 -1.20 -12.17
C ASN A 90 -7.10 -1.57 -11.84
N ASN A 91 -6.15 -0.67 -12.10
CA ASN A 91 -4.74 -0.89 -11.81
C ASN A 91 -4.38 -0.52 -10.37
N ILE A 92 -3.22 -0.99 -9.95
CA ILE A 92 -2.69 -0.81 -8.60
C ILE A 92 -1.47 0.09 -8.66
N ILE A 93 -1.40 1.09 -7.77
CA ILE A 93 -0.19 1.88 -7.55
C ILE A 93 0.48 1.41 -6.26
N TYR A 94 1.73 0.99 -6.38
CA TYR A 94 2.62 0.70 -5.26
C TYR A 94 3.45 1.93 -4.90
N TYR A 95 3.26 2.43 -3.69
CA TYR A 95 4.00 3.59 -3.16
C TYR A 95 5.40 3.16 -2.76
N MET A 96 6.29 3.07 -3.73
CA MET A 96 7.63 2.54 -3.59
C MET A 96 8.61 3.28 -4.50
N GLY A 97 9.81 3.54 -3.98
CA GLY A 97 10.98 3.95 -4.75
C GLY A 97 12.08 2.93 -4.46
N PRO A 98 12.50 2.16 -5.46
CA PRO A 98 13.46 1.10 -5.26
C PRO A 98 14.86 1.64 -5.00
N SER A 99 15.68 0.88 -4.27
CA SER A 99 17.12 1.07 -4.31
C SER A 99 17.67 0.55 -5.66
N PRO A 100 18.88 0.98 -6.04
CA PRO A 100 19.52 0.48 -7.26
C PRO A 100 19.52 -1.04 -7.32
N ALA A 101 19.26 -1.58 -8.52
CA ALA A 101 19.29 -3.01 -8.76
C ALA A 101 20.71 -3.56 -8.57
N ARG A 102 20.80 -4.76 -8.00
CA ARG A 102 22.05 -5.54 -8.01
C ARG A 102 22.14 -6.31 -9.32
N GLU A 103 23.36 -6.70 -9.69
CA GLU A 103 23.59 -7.53 -10.87
C GLU A 103 22.68 -8.77 -10.88
N GLY A 104 22.08 -9.05 -12.02
CA GLY A 104 21.15 -10.16 -12.23
C GLY A 104 19.77 -10.00 -11.57
N ARG A 105 19.42 -8.82 -11.00
CA ARG A 105 18.10 -8.57 -10.43
C ARG A 105 17.38 -7.43 -11.14
N PRO A 106 16.05 -7.56 -11.34
CA PRO A 106 15.28 -6.53 -12.03
C PRO A 106 15.15 -5.23 -11.21
N ILE A 107 15.32 -5.32 -9.86
CA ILE A 107 15.12 -4.21 -8.93
C ILE A 107 15.93 -4.45 -7.64
N GLY A 108 16.25 -3.39 -6.93
CA GLY A 108 16.82 -3.47 -5.58
C GLY A 108 15.75 -3.69 -4.51
N SER A 109 15.97 -3.20 -3.29
CA SER A 109 14.97 -3.28 -2.22
C SER A 109 13.70 -2.55 -2.62
N ALA A 110 12.55 -3.20 -2.47
CA ALA A 110 11.23 -2.73 -2.90
C ALA A 110 10.29 -2.48 -1.70
N GLY A 111 10.80 -1.83 -0.65
CA GLY A 111 10.01 -1.53 0.55
C GLY A 111 9.00 -0.41 0.35
N PRO A 112 7.79 -0.48 1.00
CA PRO A 112 6.76 0.52 0.86
C PRO A 112 7.13 1.84 1.52
N THR A 113 6.73 2.95 0.90
CA THR A 113 6.79 4.31 1.47
C THR A 113 5.52 4.59 2.29
N THR A 114 5.61 5.53 3.23
CA THR A 114 4.48 6.03 4.02
C THR A 114 3.41 6.63 3.11
N ALA A 115 2.21 6.04 3.15
CA ALA A 115 1.14 6.32 2.19
C ALA A 115 0.51 7.71 2.37
N SER A 116 0.48 8.25 3.60
CA SER A 116 -0.11 9.56 3.89
C SER A 116 0.52 10.72 3.11
N ARG A 117 1.74 10.55 2.60
CA ARG A 117 2.40 11.54 1.74
C ARG A 117 1.69 11.74 0.40
N MET A 118 0.95 10.74 -0.07
CA MET A 118 0.17 10.78 -1.32
C MET A 118 -1.30 11.13 -1.11
N ASP A 119 -1.74 11.35 0.14
CA ASP A 119 -3.16 11.48 0.48
C ASP A 119 -3.88 12.60 -0.27
N LYS A 120 -3.20 13.71 -0.53
CA LYS A 120 -3.80 14.84 -1.26
C LYS A 120 -4.12 14.52 -2.73
N TYR A 121 -3.44 13.54 -3.33
CA TYR A 121 -3.61 13.16 -4.74
C TYR A 121 -4.50 11.94 -4.91
N THR A 122 -4.48 11.03 -3.91
CA THR A 122 -5.11 9.72 -3.99
C THR A 122 -6.61 9.76 -4.29
N PRO A 123 -7.44 10.65 -3.70
CA PRO A 123 -8.87 10.69 -4.00
C PRO A 123 -9.17 10.89 -5.49
N ARG A 124 -8.46 11.80 -6.15
CA ARG A 124 -8.61 12.06 -7.58
C ARG A 124 -8.31 10.82 -8.42
N LEU A 125 -7.24 10.11 -8.11
CA LEU A 125 -6.87 8.88 -8.83
C LEU A 125 -7.88 7.76 -8.61
N LEU A 126 -8.45 7.64 -7.40
CA LEU A 126 -9.54 6.72 -7.11
C LEU A 126 -10.79 7.05 -7.91
N ASP A 127 -11.15 8.35 -8.00
CA ASP A 127 -12.30 8.82 -8.79
C ASP A 127 -12.10 8.58 -10.30
N MET A 128 -10.85 8.45 -10.76
CA MET A 128 -10.51 8.04 -12.13
C MET A 128 -10.54 6.52 -12.34
N GLY A 129 -10.85 5.74 -11.31
CA GLY A 129 -11.01 4.29 -11.39
C GLY A 129 -9.79 3.47 -10.95
N MET A 130 -8.84 4.04 -10.20
CA MET A 130 -7.77 3.26 -9.59
C MET A 130 -8.35 2.13 -8.73
N GLY A 131 -7.95 0.88 -9.00
CA GLY A 131 -8.51 -0.29 -8.33
C GLY A 131 -8.03 -0.43 -6.88
N ALA A 132 -6.73 -0.22 -6.65
CA ALA A 132 -6.17 -0.32 -5.32
C ALA A 132 -4.83 0.42 -5.21
N MET A 133 -4.33 0.53 -3.98
CA MET A 133 -3.01 1.06 -3.67
C MET A 133 -2.28 0.17 -2.66
N ILE A 134 -0.95 0.12 -2.75
CA ILE A 134 -0.08 -0.59 -1.81
C ILE A 134 0.85 0.42 -1.14
N GLY A 135 0.90 0.40 0.19
CA GLY A 135 1.76 1.32 0.94
C GLY A 135 1.98 0.87 2.38
N LYS A 136 2.27 1.80 3.28
CA LYS A 136 2.30 1.59 4.73
C LYS A 136 1.76 2.81 5.47
N GLY A 137 1.24 2.57 6.69
CA GLY A 137 0.72 3.62 7.58
C GLY A 137 -0.73 3.99 7.30
N LYS A 138 -1.26 4.87 8.16
CA LYS A 138 -2.66 5.29 8.11
C LYS A 138 -2.93 6.21 6.92
N ARG A 139 -4.20 6.30 6.53
CA ARG A 139 -4.70 7.21 5.49
C ARG A 139 -5.55 8.32 6.12
N SER A 140 -5.64 9.46 5.43
CA SER A 140 -6.55 10.55 5.82
C SER A 140 -8.01 10.18 5.60
N GLN A 141 -8.93 10.89 6.27
CA GLN A 141 -10.37 10.67 6.10
C GLN A 141 -10.81 10.85 4.64
N ALA A 142 -10.28 11.84 3.95
CA ALA A 142 -10.59 12.06 2.53
C ALA A 142 -10.26 10.86 1.63
N VAL A 143 -9.16 10.15 1.93
CA VAL A 143 -8.81 8.91 1.22
C VAL A 143 -9.72 7.77 1.63
N MET A 144 -10.09 7.65 2.92
CA MET A 144 -11.03 6.64 3.40
C MET A 144 -12.39 6.78 2.71
N ASP A 145 -12.89 8.02 2.62
CA ASP A 145 -14.15 8.33 1.94
C ASP A 145 -14.09 7.99 0.44
N ALA A 146 -12.94 8.29 -0.19
CA ALA A 146 -12.72 7.95 -1.60
C ALA A 146 -12.62 6.44 -1.85
N ILE A 147 -11.98 5.67 -0.94
CA ILE A 147 -11.92 4.21 -0.99
C ILE A 147 -13.34 3.64 -0.97
N THR A 148 -14.17 4.07 -0.02
CA THR A 148 -15.55 3.58 0.12
C THR A 148 -16.40 3.96 -1.08
N ARG A 149 -16.33 5.24 -1.52
CA ARG A 149 -17.09 5.76 -2.67
C ARG A 149 -16.76 5.02 -3.96
N ASN A 150 -15.48 4.69 -4.17
CA ASN A 150 -15.00 4.01 -5.36
C ASN A 150 -14.91 2.50 -5.19
N GLN A 151 -15.28 1.97 -4.00
CA GLN A 151 -15.17 0.54 -3.66
C GLN A 151 -13.77 -0.02 -3.99
N SER A 152 -12.75 0.74 -3.65
CA SER A 152 -11.34 0.39 -3.84
C SER A 152 -10.78 -0.28 -2.59
N VAL A 153 -9.50 -0.69 -2.63
CA VAL A 153 -8.84 -1.38 -1.50
C VAL A 153 -7.48 -0.73 -1.23
N TYR A 154 -7.15 -0.59 0.05
CA TYR A 154 -5.81 -0.23 0.47
C TYR A 154 -5.10 -1.43 1.09
N PHE A 155 -3.99 -1.82 0.47
CA PHE A 155 -3.11 -2.88 0.93
C PHE A 155 -1.89 -2.32 1.68
N ALA A 156 -1.48 -3.01 2.74
CA ALA A 156 -0.15 -2.85 3.31
C ALA A 156 0.79 -3.92 2.75
N ALA A 157 1.95 -3.51 2.25
CA ALA A 157 3.05 -4.43 2.05
C ALA A 157 3.74 -4.68 3.40
N VAL A 158 4.15 -5.91 3.66
CA VAL A 158 4.77 -6.29 4.93
C VAL A 158 6.04 -5.47 5.16
N GLY A 159 6.05 -4.65 6.23
CA GLY A 159 7.17 -3.77 6.57
C GLY A 159 8.43 -4.58 6.92
N GLY A 160 9.61 -4.08 6.54
CA GLY A 160 10.89 -4.78 6.73
C GLY A 160 11.21 -5.84 5.66
N ALA A 161 10.24 -6.22 4.85
CA ALA A 161 10.36 -7.27 3.84
C ALA A 161 10.82 -6.77 2.45
N GLY A 162 11.37 -5.56 2.33
CA GLY A 162 11.76 -5.00 1.01
C GLY A 162 12.64 -5.92 0.17
N ALA A 163 13.49 -6.72 0.82
CA ALA A 163 14.31 -7.73 0.17
C ALA A 163 13.49 -8.98 -0.24
N ILE A 164 12.44 -9.33 0.52
CA ILE A 164 11.53 -10.44 0.19
C ILE A 164 10.60 -10.00 -0.93
N LEU A 165 10.01 -8.82 -0.80
CA LEU A 165 9.12 -8.24 -1.82
C LEU A 165 9.82 -8.09 -3.18
N SER A 166 11.10 -7.74 -3.19
CA SER A 166 11.87 -7.65 -4.44
C SER A 166 12.02 -8.98 -5.16
N LYS A 167 11.97 -10.13 -4.46
CA LYS A 167 12.00 -11.46 -5.06
C LYS A 167 10.71 -11.82 -5.81
N CYS A 168 9.60 -11.21 -5.44
CA CYS A 168 8.31 -11.38 -6.09
C CYS A 168 8.18 -10.51 -7.36
N ILE A 169 9.16 -9.64 -7.64
CA ILE A 169 9.19 -8.76 -8.82
C ILE A 169 9.99 -9.45 -9.90
N LEU A 170 9.32 -9.82 -10.99
CA LEU A 170 9.91 -10.55 -12.13
C LEU A 170 10.57 -9.60 -13.12
N SER A 171 10.01 -8.39 -13.32
CA SER A 171 10.58 -7.35 -14.18
C SER A 171 10.20 -5.96 -13.70
N SER A 172 11.04 -4.98 -14.04
CA SER A 172 10.84 -3.56 -13.71
C SER A 172 11.28 -2.72 -14.91
N GLU A 173 10.36 -1.93 -15.45
CA GLU A 173 10.56 -1.04 -16.58
C GLU A 173 10.17 0.39 -16.18
N ILE A 174 11.01 1.38 -16.47
CA ILE A 174 10.64 2.79 -16.32
C ILE A 174 9.75 3.16 -17.51
N ILE A 175 8.55 3.65 -17.24
CA ILE A 175 7.59 4.03 -18.29
C ILE A 175 7.37 5.54 -18.39
N ALA A 176 7.69 6.29 -17.32
CA ALA A 176 7.58 7.74 -17.31
C ALA A 176 8.44 8.37 -16.19
N TYR A 177 8.71 9.67 -16.38
CA TYR A 177 9.38 10.54 -15.39
C TYR A 177 10.75 10.01 -14.97
N GLU A 178 11.55 9.54 -15.94
CA GLU A 178 12.89 8.98 -15.71
C GLU A 178 13.81 9.95 -14.95
N ASP A 179 13.66 11.25 -15.18
CA ASP A 179 14.36 12.32 -14.49
C ASP A 179 14.13 12.35 -12.97
N LEU A 180 13.07 11.73 -12.49
CA LEU A 180 12.80 11.58 -11.05
C LEU A 180 13.60 10.43 -10.39
N GLY A 181 14.43 9.70 -11.16
CA GLY A 181 15.28 8.62 -10.64
C GLY A 181 14.47 7.55 -9.86
N PRO A 182 14.72 7.36 -8.55
CA PRO A 182 13.99 6.36 -7.76
C PRO A 182 12.47 6.60 -7.67
N GLU A 183 12.00 7.81 -7.95
CA GLU A 183 10.57 8.17 -7.96
C GLU A 183 9.94 8.13 -9.36
N ALA A 184 10.70 7.71 -10.38
CA ALA A 184 10.15 7.45 -11.70
C ALA A 184 9.01 6.43 -11.64
N ILE A 185 8.03 6.58 -12.54
CA ILE A 185 6.95 5.59 -12.67
C ILE A 185 7.52 4.35 -13.33
N ARG A 186 7.36 3.22 -12.66
CA ARG A 186 7.76 1.92 -13.15
C ARG A 186 6.57 1.01 -13.33
N LYS A 187 6.60 0.22 -14.36
CA LYS A 187 5.74 -0.93 -14.58
C LYS A 187 6.44 -2.16 -14.04
N LEU A 188 5.81 -2.83 -13.08
CA LEU A 188 6.36 -4.04 -12.46
C LEU A 188 5.51 -5.25 -12.84
N ARG A 189 6.15 -6.34 -13.26
CA ARG A 189 5.51 -7.66 -13.28
C ARG A 189 5.83 -8.36 -11.97
N ILE A 190 4.78 -8.76 -11.28
CA ILE A 190 4.87 -9.42 -9.97
C ILE A 190 4.24 -10.82 -10.03
N LYS A 191 4.74 -11.71 -9.15
CA LYS A 191 4.17 -13.03 -8.92
C LYS A 191 4.13 -13.31 -7.42
N ASP A 192 2.97 -13.74 -6.94
CA ASP A 192 2.71 -14.09 -5.55
C ASP A 192 3.20 -13.02 -4.56
N PHE A 193 2.93 -11.75 -4.90
CA PHE A 193 3.38 -10.59 -4.13
C PHE A 193 2.51 -10.44 -2.87
N PRO A 194 3.06 -10.64 -1.64
CA PRO A 194 2.28 -10.72 -0.42
C PRO A 194 1.87 -9.33 0.08
N VAL A 195 0.59 -9.16 0.34
CA VAL A 195 -0.01 -7.95 0.91
C VAL A 195 -1.11 -8.30 1.91
N ILE A 196 -1.47 -7.35 2.77
CA ILE A 196 -2.58 -7.45 3.71
C ILE A 196 -3.59 -6.36 3.38
N VAL A 197 -4.88 -6.69 3.35
CA VAL A 197 -5.95 -5.69 3.24
C VAL A 197 -6.01 -4.87 4.53
N VAL A 198 -5.70 -3.59 4.46
CA VAL A 198 -5.79 -2.66 5.60
C VAL A 198 -7.12 -1.94 5.62
N VAL A 199 -7.55 -1.44 4.45
CA VAL A 199 -8.86 -0.83 4.28
C VAL A 199 -9.57 -1.54 3.14
N ASP A 200 -10.74 -2.09 3.42
CA ASP A 200 -11.58 -2.74 2.41
C ASP A 200 -12.52 -1.77 1.70
N SER A 201 -13.23 -2.26 0.70
CA SER A 201 -14.16 -1.49 -0.12
C SER A 201 -15.36 -0.90 0.64
N GLN A 202 -15.61 -1.34 1.86
CA GLN A 202 -16.65 -0.85 2.75
C GLN A 202 -16.14 0.17 3.76
N GLY A 203 -14.82 0.46 3.78
CA GLY A 203 -14.19 1.38 4.71
C GLY A 203 -13.79 0.76 6.04
N ASN A 204 -13.92 -0.57 6.24
CA ASN A 204 -13.40 -1.21 7.43
C ASN A 204 -11.86 -1.07 7.46
N ASN A 205 -11.32 -0.67 8.61
CA ASN A 205 -9.92 -0.29 8.77
C ASN A 205 -9.25 -1.16 9.83
N LEU A 206 -8.31 -1.99 9.40
CA LEU A 206 -7.57 -2.90 10.29
C LEU A 206 -6.79 -2.15 11.38
N TYR A 207 -6.28 -0.95 11.11
CA TYR A 207 -5.57 -0.16 12.12
C TYR A 207 -6.49 0.30 13.26
N GLU A 208 -7.78 0.47 13.00
CA GLU A 208 -8.76 0.88 14.02
C GLU A 208 -9.30 -0.31 14.80
N THR A 209 -9.59 -1.41 14.10
CA THR A 209 -10.10 -2.64 14.75
C THR A 209 -9.03 -3.27 15.62
N ALA A 210 -7.78 -3.36 15.16
CA ALA A 210 -6.68 -3.90 15.94
C ALA A 210 -6.45 -3.10 17.25
N VAL A 211 -6.48 -1.76 17.20
CA VAL A 211 -6.32 -0.95 18.41
C VAL A 211 -7.43 -1.21 19.43
N LYS A 212 -8.70 -1.32 18.99
CA LYS A 212 -9.84 -1.59 19.87
C LYS A 212 -9.75 -2.96 20.55
N GLU A 213 -9.22 -3.96 19.88
CA GLU A 213 -9.06 -5.32 20.42
C GLU A 213 -7.90 -5.44 21.42
N TYR A 214 -6.79 -4.71 21.19
CA TYR A 214 -5.59 -4.77 22.03
C TYR A 214 -5.57 -3.78 23.20
N CYS A 215 -6.38 -2.71 23.19
CA CYS A 215 -6.51 -1.78 24.33
C CYS A 215 -7.53 -2.24 25.38
N ARG A 216 -8.09 -3.45 25.28
CA ARG A 216 -9.03 -4.03 26.26
C ARG A 216 -8.38 -5.00 27.25
N SER A 217 -7.06 -5.07 27.28
CA SER A 217 -6.32 -5.87 28.29
C SER A 217 -5.55 -4.97 29.25
#